data_6a7e93ebfaffd32e764febd10a9f5c6c
#
_entry.id   6a7e93ebfaffd32e764febd10a9f5c6c
#
_cell.length_a   1.000
_cell.length_b   1.000
_cell.length_c   1.000
_cell.angle_alpha   90.00
_cell.angle_beta   90.00
_cell.angle_gamma   90.00
#
_symmetry.space_group_name_H-M   'P 1'
#
loop_
_entity.id
_entity.type
_entity.pdbx_description
1 polymer ?
#
loop_
_entity_poly.entity_id
_entity_poly.type
_entity_poly.pdbx_seq_one_letter_code
_entity_poly.pdbx_strand_id
1 'polypeptide(L)'
;MTGMSSSMLGMTSIGVELPDDTFGDESRIGLPFIFVSRYILQYSETLDDALSYIADVHRMCHLIIGIADGKLNTARMIQYSHSKVAFFDDLNLQPYAEWHPRIPNAVYNGMDWLCPSYQYKLYQQITAKYGQITPEYTIQNITAVVKTGDVHVAVYDLTENILYVANGRASNEQGPKAAYDRQFIKLDMNVEYARIQP
;
A
#
# COMPACT_ATOMS: atom_id res chain seq x y z
N MET A 1 -2.73 3.50 -7.10
CA MET A 1 -1.83 2.70 -7.97
C MET A 1 -1.20 1.60 -7.15
N THR A 2 -0.98 0.43 -7.73
CA THR A 2 -0.36 -0.72 -7.09
C THR A 2 0.62 -1.37 -8.07
N GLY A 3 1.64 -2.03 -7.56
CA GLY A 3 2.60 -2.76 -8.39
C GLY A 3 3.69 -3.40 -7.56
N MET A 4 4.42 -4.31 -8.18
CA MET A 4 5.65 -4.87 -7.63
C MET A 4 6.72 -4.96 -8.71
N SER A 5 7.98 -5.02 -8.30
CA SER A 5 9.15 -5.09 -9.18
C SER A 5 9.89 -6.41 -9.05
N SER A 6 10.74 -6.72 -10.03
CA SER A 6 11.66 -7.86 -9.97
C SER A 6 12.70 -7.75 -8.85
N SER A 7 12.88 -6.55 -8.30
CA SER A 7 13.71 -6.30 -7.10
C SER A 7 12.97 -6.60 -5.79
N MET A 8 11.82 -7.30 -5.83
CA MET A 8 10.98 -7.64 -4.67
C MET A 8 10.49 -6.40 -3.89
N LEU A 9 10.33 -5.27 -4.56
CA LEU A 9 9.63 -4.11 -3.99
C LEU A 9 8.15 -4.21 -4.33
N GLY A 10 7.29 -4.05 -3.32
CA GLY A 10 5.84 -3.91 -3.49
C GLY A 10 5.40 -2.51 -3.11
N MET A 11 4.50 -1.92 -3.90
CA MET A 11 4.01 -0.57 -3.67
C MET A 11 2.50 -0.46 -3.86
N THR A 12 1.85 0.23 -2.95
CA THR A 12 0.44 0.61 -3.04
C THR A 12 0.27 2.08 -2.71
N SER A 13 -0.72 2.73 -3.30
CA SER A 13 -1.02 4.13 -2.98
C SER A 13 -2.51 4.42 -3.09
N ILE A 14 -2.98 5.35 -2.27
CA ILE A 14 -4.33 5.90 -2.30
C ILE A 14 -4.26 7.42 -2.23
N GLY A 15 -5.05 8.09 -3.08
CA GLY A 15 -5.26 9.53 -2.99
C GLY A 15 -6.13 9.86 -1.79
N VAL A 16 -5.73 10.84 -1.00
CA VAL A 16 -6.43 11.23 0.23
C VAL A 16 -6.08 12.66 0.59
N GLU A 17 -7.02 13.38 1.16
CA GLU A 17 -6.74 14.63 1.86
C GLU A 17 -6.19 14.29 3.25
N LEU A 18 -5.01 14.83 3.58
CA LEU A 18 -4.37 14.57 4.87
C LEU A 18 -4.92 15.53 5.92
N PRO A 19 -5.28 15.05 7.12
CA PRO A 19 -5.89 15.89 8.16
C PRO A 19 -4.91 16.84 8.86
N ASP A 20 -3.60 16.67 8.65
CA ASP A 20 -2.55 17.53 9.19
C ASP A 20 -2.27 18.66 8.19
N ASP A 21 -2.70 19.88 8.55
CA ASP A 21 -2.56 21.09 7.74
C ASP A 21 -1.09 21.43 7.39
N THR A 22 -0.12 20.85 8.11
CA THR A 22 1.31 21.03 7.76
C THR A 22 1.70 20.39 6.45
N PHE A 23 0.85 19.52 5.89
CA PHE A 23 1.03 18.96 4.54
C PHE A 23 0.67 19.96 3.44
N GLY A 24 0.02 21.07 3.77
CA GLY A 24 -0.32 22.14 2.84
C GLY A 24 -1.31 21.73 1.76
N ASP A 25 -1.48 22.61 0.77
CA ASP A 25 -2.35 22.36 -0.37
C ASP A 25 -1.66 21.50 -1.45
N GLU A 26 -2.47 20.90 -2.32
CA GLU A 26 -1.95 20.23 -3.52
C GLU A 26 -1.36 21.26 -4.52
N SER A 27 -0.32 20.87 -5.21
CA SER A 27 0.30 21.66 -6.29
C SER A 27 -0.03 21.08 -7.66
N ARG A 28 -0.21 21.97 -8.63
CA ARG A 28 -0.28 21.59 -10.04
C ARG A 28 1.09 21.54 -10.72
N ILE A 29 2.16 21.90 -9.98
CA ILE A 29 3.54 21.89 -10.46
C ILE A 29 4.28 20.77 -9.75
N GLY A 30 4.89 19.87 -10.52
CA GLY A 30 5.64 18.72 -10.02
C GLY A 30 5.42 17.48 -10.87
N LEU A 31 5.99 16.36 -10.45
CA LEU A 31 5.86 15.08 -11.14
C LEU A 31 4.59 14.35 -10.65
N PRO A 32 3.66 13.98 -11.56
CA PRO A 32 2.48 13.21 -11.20
C PRO A 32 2.86 11.89 -10.52
N PHE A 33 2.13 11.52 -9.48
CA PHE A 33 2.44 10.36 -8.62
C PHE A 33 2.54 9.02 -9.40
N ILE A 34 1.82 8.90 -10.51
CA ILE A 34 1.89 7.69 -11.34
C ILE A 34 3.28 7.50 -11.97
N PHE A 35 3.96 8.60 -12.32
CA PHE A 35 5.34 8.57 -12.82
C PHE A 35 6.34 8.31 -11.68
N VAL A 36 6.10 8.91 -10.50
CA VAL A 36 6.89 8.63 -9.29
C VAL A 36 6.84 7.13 -8.95
N SER A 37 5.63 6.57 -8.89
CA SER A 37 5.41 5.15 -8.61
C SER A 37 6.03 4.25 -9.68
N ARG A 38 5.89 4.63 -10.95
CA ARG A 38 6.49 3.89 -12.07
C ARG A 38 8.02 3.91 -11.99
N TYR A 39 8.61 5.06 -11.70
CA TYR A 39 10.07 5.19 -11.53
C TYR A 39 10.59 4.29 -10.42
N ILE A 40 9.94 4.30 -9.25
CA ILE A 40 10.30 3.45 -8.12
C ILE A 40 10.29 1.99 -8.51
N LEU A 41 9.19 1.49 -9.07
CA LEU A 41 9.05 0.08 -9.45
C LEU A 41 10.00 -0.35 -10.58
N GLN A 42 10.46 0.58 -11.40
CA GLN A 42 11.32 0.30 -12.54
C GLN A 42 12.82 0.43 -12.23
N TYR A 43 13.20 1.34 -11.34
CA TYR A 43 14.59 1.73 -11.16
C TYR A 43 15.12 1.61 -9.73
N SER A 44 14.25 1.52 -8.71
CA SER A 44 14.71 1.31 -7.33
C SER A 44 14.98 -0.17 -7.09
N GLU A 45 16.14 -0.48 -6.52
CA GLU A 45 16.52 -1.83 -6.16
C GLU A 45 16.24 -2.14 -4.68
N THR A 46 16.19 -1.10 -3.84
CA THR A 46 16.00 -1.20 -2.40
C THR A 46 14.89 -0.27 -1.93
N LEU A 47 14.40 -0.52 -0.71
CA LEU A 47 13.48 0.41 -0.04
C LEU A 47 14.11 1.79 0.14
N ASP A 48 15.39 1.87 0.50
CA ASP A 48 16.09 3.14 0.72
C ASP A 48 16.21 3.96 -0.57
N ASP A 49 16.43 3.32 -1.73
CA ASP A 49 16.40 4.01 -3.03
C ASP A 49 15.04 4.65 -3.28
N ALA A 50 13.97 3.89 -3.02
CA ALA A 50 12.60 4.35 -3.20
C ALA A 50 12.27 5.54 -2.27
N LEU A 51 12.66 5.46 -0.99
CA LEU A 51 12.43 6.53 -0.02
C LEU A 51 13.23 7.78 -0.34
N SER A 52 14.49 7.64 -0.76
CA SER A 52 15.35 8.75 -1.20
C SER A 52 14.74 9.45 -2.42
N TYR A 53 14.28 8.69 -3.40
CA TYR A 53 13.63 9.27 -4.57
C TYR A 53 12.34 10.02 -4.21
N ILE A 54 11.51 9.47 -3.32
CA ILE A 54 10.29 10.15 -2.84
C ILE A 54 10.62 11.44 -2.09
N ALA A 55 11.69 11.45 -1.30
CA ALA A 55 12.11 12.64 -0.56
C ALA A 55 12.52 13.79 -1.49
N ASP A 56 13.24 13.47 -2.56
CA ASP A 56 13.89 14.46 -3.44
C ASP A 56 12.99 14.92 -4.60
N VAL A 57 12.05 14.07 -5.06
CA VAL A 57 11.23 14.42 -6.21
C VAL A 57 10.26 15.57 -5.93
N HIS A 58 10.05 16.43 -6.92
CA HIS A 58 9.06 17.50 -6.84
C HIS A 58 7.64 16.93 -6.95
N ARG A 59 6.95 16.83 -5.82
CA ARG A 59 5.65 16.17 -5.63
C ARG A 59 4.49 17.10 -5.97
N MET A 60 3.29 16.53 -6.21
CA MET A 60 2.10 17.30 -6.59
C MET A 60 0.92 17.15 -5.62
N CYS A 61 0.47 15.92 -5.39
CA CYS A 61 -0.81 15.60 -4.75
C CYS A 61 -0.62 14.98 -3.36
N HIS A 62 -1.74 14.79 -2.66
CA HIS A 62 -1.77 14.11 -1.38
C HIS A 62 -2.00 12.62 -1.56
N LEU A 63 -1.16 11.80 -0.92
CA LEU A 63 -1.25 10.34 -0.96
C LEU A 63 -0.88 9.73 0.39
N ILE A 64 -1.44 8.54 0.64
CA ILE A 64 -0.81 7.56 1.50
C ILE A 64 -0.22 6.48 0.61
N ILE A 65 1.05 6.19 0.83
CA ILE A 65 1.80 5.19 0.07
C ILE A 65 2.31 4.13 1.05
N GLY A 66 2.12 2.86 0.70
CA GLY A 66 2.80 1.74 1.33
C GLY A 66 3.88 1.20 0.40
N ILE A 67 5.10 1.05 0.88
CA ILE A 67 6.20 0.39 0.17
C ILE A 67 6.80 -0.67 1.08
N ALA A 68 7.05 -1.85 0.52
CA ALA A 68 7.70 -2.95 1.21
C ALA A 68 8.84 -3.54 0.38
N ASP A 69 9.88 -4.01 1.04
CA ASP A 69 11.02 -4.71 0.46
C ASP A 69 11.06 -6.15 0.98
N GLY A 70 10.78 -7.12 0.10
CA GLY A 70 10.76 -8.54 0.45
C GLY A 70 12.12 -9.13 0.76
N LYS A 71 13.22 -8.53 0.30
CA LYS A 71 14.60 -8.98 0.61
C LYS A 71 14.97 -8.65 2.05
N LEU A 72 14.50 -7.51 2.55
CA LEU A 72 14.82 -7.00 3.89
C LEU A 72 13.70 -7.26 4.89
N ASN A 73 12.55 -7.79 4.46
CA ASN A 73 11.34 -7.97 5.27
C ASN A 73 10.95 -6.69 6.03
N THR A 74 10.98 -5.57 5.34
CA THR A 74 10.67 -4.26 5.92
C THR A 74 9.68 -3.49 5.07
N ALA A 75 8.94 -2.60 5.70
CA ALA A 75 7.95 -1.76 5.04
C ALA A 75 7.95 -0.34 5.59
N ARG A 76 7.42 0.58 4.81
CA ARG A 76 7.12 1.96 5.25
C ARG A 76 5.73 2.37 4.80
N MET A 77 5.07 3.10 5.67
CA MET A 77 3.92 3.92 5.34
C MET A 77 4.40 5.35 5.16
N ILE A 78 3.91 6.02 4.14
CA ILE A 78 4.36 7.34 3.74
C ILE A 78 3.15 8.25 3.59
N GLN A 79 3.13 9.33 4.34
CA GLN A 79 2.25 10.46 4.07
C GLN A 79 2.99 11.41 3.14
N TYR A 80 2.39 11.65 2.00
CA TYR A 80 3.04 12.30 0.86
C TYR A 80 2.21 13.49 0.41
N SER A 81 2.83 14.65 0.33
CA SER A 81 2.25 15.86 -0.28
C SER A 81 3.29 16.62 -1.09
N HIS A 82 2.84 17.67 -1.77
CA HIS A 82 3.73 18.62 -2.43
C HIS A 82 4.76 19.21 -1.47
N SER A 83 4.33 19.66 -0.31
CA SER A 83 5.15 20.44 0.62
C SER A 83 5.93 19.58 1.61
N LYS A 84 5.40 18.38 1.96
CA LYS A 84 5.92 17.57 3.05
C LYS A 84 5.84 16.09 2.70
N VAL A 85 6.80 15.34 3.20
CA VAL A 85 6.74 13.87 3.23
C VAL A 85 7.12 13.39 4.62
N ALA A 86 6.40 12.38 5.13
CA ALA A 86 6.70 11.74 6.39
C ALA A 86 6.74 10.23 6.21
N PHE A 87 7.78 9.60 6.74
CA PHE A 87 8.02 8.15 6.64
C PHE A 87 7.79 7.50 7.99
N PHE A 88 7.03 6.41 7.98
CA PHE A 88 6.68 5.68 9.19
C PHE A 88 7.01 4.19 9.05
N ASP A 89 7.54 3.64 10.13
CA ASP A 89 7.71 2.21 10.35
C ASP A 89 6.89 1.75 11.57
N ASP A 90 7.10 0.54 12.03
CA ASP A 90 6.42 -0.02 13.20
C ASP A 90 6.84 0.64 14.53
N LEU A 91 7.98 1.34 14.56
CA LEU A 91 8.49 2.01 15.77
C LEU A 91 7.97 3.44 15.92
N ASN A 92 7.77 4.13 14.80
CA ASN A 92 7.39 5.55 14.78
C ASN A 92 6.01 5.83 14.19
N LEU A 93 5.24 4.79 13.87
CA LEU A 93 3.91 4.90 13.24
C LEU A 93 3.01 5.91 13.97
N GLN A 94 2.38 6.80 13.19
CA GLN A 94 1.49 7.86 13.67
C GLN A 94 0.12 7.78 12.96
N PRO A 95 -0.94 8.27 13.61
CA PRO A 95 -0.98 8.69 15.01
C PRO A 95 -0.81 7.48 15.96
N TYR A 96 -0.21 7.69 17.13
CA TYR A 96 -0.13 6.66 18.16
C TYR A 96 -1.24 6.90 19.21
N ALA A 97 -2.16 5.94 19.33
CA ALA A 97 -3.31 6.03 20.21
C ALA A 97 -3.84 4.63 20.56
N GLU A 98 -4.75 4.53 21.53
CA GLU A 98 -5.39 3.25 21.89
C GLU A 98 -6.14 2.59 20.72
N TRP A 99 -6.68 3.40 19.82
CA TRP A 99 -7.36 2.94 18.61
C TRP A 99 -6.40 2.68 17.43
N HIS A 100 -5.12 3.02 17.55
CA HIS A 100 -4.06 2.79 16.58
C HIS A 100 -2.74 2.39 17.28
N PRO A 101 -2.71 1.27 18.02
CA PRO A 101 -1.51 0.82 18.70
C PRO A 101 -0.49 0.31 17.69
N ARG A 102 0.79 0.46 18.00
CA ARG A 102 1.87 -0.12 17.19
C ARG A 102 1.94 -1.62 17.37
N ILE A 103 2.26 -2.32 16.28
CA ILE A 103 2.48 -3.76 16.26
C ILE A 103 3.92 -3.99 15.78
N PRO A 104 4.79 -4.65 16.55
CA PRO A 104 6.16 -4.94 16.10
C PRO A 104 6.18 -5.64 14.75
N ASN A 105 7.06 -5.22 13.85
CA ASN A 105 7.22 -5.76 12.49
C ASN A 105 5.95 -5.65 11.62
N ALA A 106 5.02 -4.75 11.94
CA ALA A 106 3.85 -4.50 11.11
C ALA A 106 3.58 -3.00 10.98
N VAL A 107 3.49 -2.54 9.73
CA VAL A 107 3.11 -1.17 9.41
C VAL A 107 1.74 -1.20 8.77
N TYR A 108 0.79 -0.49 9.36
CA TYR A 108 -0.58 -0.45 8.87
C TYR A 108 -1.17 0.95 9.01
N ASN A 109 -2.11 1.28 8.15
CA ASN A 109 -2.82 2.55 8.21
C ASN A 109 -4.23 2.41 7.68
N GLY A 110 -5.19 2.97 8.43
CA GLY A 110 -6.54 3.22 7.99
C GLY A 110 -6.78 4.73 7.90
N MET A 111 -7.79 5.14 7.16
CA MET A 111 -8.16 6.55 7.01
C MET A 111 -9.32 6.87 7.95
N ASP A 112 -9.09 6.82 9.26
CA ASP A 112 -10.16 6.95 10.27
C ASP A 112 -10.88 8.30 10.22
N TRP A 113 -10.25 9.34 9.70
CA TRP A 113 -10.90 10.64 9.45
C TRP A 113 -11.94 10.59 8.31
N LEU A 114 -11.85 9.60 7.42
CA LEU A 114 -12.85 9.33 6.39
C LEU A 114 -13.71 8.10 6.70
N CYS A 115 -13.11 7.10 7.32
CA CYS A 115 -13.69 5.79 7.59
C CYS A 115 -13.42 5.39 9.05
N PRO A 116 -14.23 5.86 10.00
CA PRO A 116 -14.01 5.64 11.43
C PRO A 116 -13.85 4.16 11.81
N SER A 117 -12.92 3.87 12.72
CA SER A 117 -12.58 2.55 13.25
C SER A 117 -11.81 1.63 12.28
N TYR A 118 -11.33 2.10 11.14
CA TYR A 118 -10.56 1.25 10.21
C TYR A 118 -9.21 0.83 10.79
N GLN A 119 -8.50 1.73 11.46
CA GLN A 119 -7.22 1.40 12.08
C GLN A 119 -7.37 0.37 13.20
N TYR A 120 -8.41 0.51 14.02
CA TYR A 120 -8.67 -0.47 15.08
C TYR A 120 -9.09 -1.84 14.53
N LYS A 121 -9.86 -1.90 13.45
CA LYS A 121 -10.17 -3.14 12.76
C LYS A 121 -8.93 -3.81 12.16
N LEU A 122 -8.04 -3.02 11.54
CA LEU A 122 -6.75 -3.52 11.04
C LEU A 122 -5.93 -4.11 12.18
N TYR A 123 -5.78 -3.36 13.29
CA TYR A 123 -5.11 -3.85 14.50
C TYR A 123 -5.66 -5.18 14.97
N GLN A 124 -6.97 -5.31 15.10
CA GLN A 124 -7.63 -6.55 15.53
C GLN A 124 -7.34 -7.72 14.59
N GLN A 125 -7.42 -7.51 13.28
CA GLN A 125 -7.18 -8.58 12.31
C GLN A 125 -5.70 -8.97 12.24
N ILE A 126 -4.79 -8.02 12.29
CA ILE A 126 -3.34 -8.29 12.27
C ILE A 126 -2.93 -9.05 13.55
N THR A 127 -3.38 -8.60 14.72
CA THR A 127 -3.01 -9.24 15.99
C THR A 127 -3.64 -10.62 16.19
N ALA A 128 -4.84 -10.86 15.64
CA ALA A 128 -5.52 -12.18 15.71
C ALA A 128 -4.69 -13.30 15.07
N LYS A 129 -3.81 -12.99 14.12
CA LYS A 129 -2.93 -13.95 13.43
C LYS A 129 -1.49 -13.48 13.35
N TYR A 130 -1.04 -12.70 14.33
CA TYR A 130 0.32 -12.21 14.38
C TYR A 130 1.35 -13.35 14.25
N GLY A 131 2.33 -13.18 13.37
CA GLY A 131 3.34 -14.20 13.05
C GLY A 131 2.85 -15.38 12.19
N GLN A 132 1.57 -15.40 11.80
CA GLN A 132 0.95 -16.47 10.98
C GLN A 132 0.07 -15.90 9.86
N ILE A 133 0.27 -14.66 9.48
CA ILE A 133 -0.48 -14.01 8.41
C ILE A 133 -0.07 -14.62 7.08
N THR A 134 -1.05 -15.14 6.33
CA THR A 134 -0.87 -15.64 4.96
C THR A 134 -1.57 -14.71 3.97
N PRO A 135 -1.28 -14.82 2.66
CA PRO A 135 -2.03 -14.08 1.65
C PRO A 135 -3.53 -14.36 1.70
N GLU A 136 -3.94 -15.60 1.92
CA GLU A 136 -5.36 -16.00 2.05
C GLU A 136 -6.00 -15.35 3.27
N TYR A 137 -5.31 -15.33 4.41
CA TYR A 137 -5.79 -14.65 5.60
C TYR A 137 -5.94 -13.15 5.35
N THR A 138 -4.95 -12.54 4.68
CA THR A 138 -5.00 -11.12 4.32
C THR A 138 -6.22 -10.81 3.45
N ILE A 139 -6.49 -11.63 2.44
CA ILE A 139 -7.65 -11.47 1.56
C ILE A 139 -8.97 -11.64 2.33
N GLN A 140 -9.10 -12.72 3.09
CA GLN A 140 -10.38 -13.11 3.70
C GLN A 140 -10.71 -12.35 4.97
N ASN A 141 -9.70 -11.96 5.76
CA ASN A 141 -9.89 -11.40 7.09
C ASN A 141 -9.39 -9.97 7.26
N ILE A 142 -8.43 -9.52 6.45
CA ILE A 142 -7.98 -8.13 6.50
C ILE A 142 -8.73 -7.30 5.46
N THR A 143 -8.55 -7.57 4.18
CA THR A 143 -9.16 -6.73 3.13
C THR A 143 -10.68 -6.77 3.14
N ALA A 144 -11.27 -7.95 3.27
CA ALA A 144 -12.72 -8.13 3.25
C ALA A 144 -13.41 -7.60 4.53
N VAL A 145 -12.80 -7.77 5.71
CA VAL A 145 -13.38 -7.32 6.99
C VAL A 145 -13.19 -5.82 7.18
N VAL A 146 -12.04 -5.29 6.83
CA VAL A 146 -11.75 -3.86 6.87
C VAL A 146 -12.47 -3.12 5.73
N LYS A 147 -12.86 -3.83 4.66
CA LYS A 147 -13.49 -3.30 3.46
C LYS A 147 -12.63 -2.23 2.78
N THR A 148 -11.36 -2.54 2.57
CA THR A 148 -10.42 -1.67 1.87
C THR A 148 -10.27 -2.10 0.40
N GLY A 149 -10.24 -1.12 -0.51
CA GLY A 149 -10.06 -1.37 -1.93
C GLY A 149 -11.36 -1.59 -2.71
N ASP A 150 -12.25 -0.60 -2.75
CA ASP A 150 -13.52 -0.66 -3.49
C ASP A 150 -13.31 -0.88 -4.99
N VAL A 151 -12.40 -0.10 -5.58
CA VAL A 151 -12.14 -0.10 -7.03
C VAL A 151 -11.07 -1.13 -7.39
N HIS A 152 -10.05 -1.25 -6.55
CA HIS A 152 -8.91 -2.12 -6.79
C HIS A 152 -8.23 -2.48 -5.48
N VAL A 153 -7.87 -3.74 -5.33
CA VAL A 153 -7.11 -4.24 -4.19
C VAL A 153 -6.02 -5.17 -4.67
N ALA A 154 -4.83 -5.04 -4.07
CA ALA A 154 -3.70 -5.93 -4.31
C ALA A 154 -3.10 -6.39 -2.98
N VAL A 155 -2.75 -7.67 -2.93
CA VAL A 155 -2.01 -8.30 -1.84
C VAL A 155 -0.74 -8.88 -2.42
N TYR A 156 0.39 -8.55 -1.83
CA TYR A 156 1.71 -8.98 -2.27
C TYR A 156 2.31 -9.96 -1.27
N ASP A 157 2.66 -11.14 -1.76
CA ASP A 157 3.64 -11.99 -1.11
C ASP A 157 4.99 -11.73 -1.76
N LEU A 158 5.77 -10.85 -1.15
CA LEU A 158 7.05 -10.43 -1.71
C LEU A 158 8.13 -11.50 -1.54
N THR A 159 7.98 -12.41 -0.59
CA THR A 159 8.91 -13.53 -0.39
C THR A 159 8.82 -14.52 -1.54
N GLU A 160 7.59 -14.84 -1.96
CA GLU A 160 7.33 -15.80 -3.03
C GLU A 160 7.19 -15.13 -4.41
N ASN A 161 7.24 -13.80 -4.49
CA ASN A 161 6.94 -13.01 -5.70
C ASN A 161 5.55 -13.30 -6.28
N ILE A 162 4.55 -13.37 -5.43
CA ILE A 162 3.17 -13.60 -5.84
C ILE A 162 2.35 -12.31 -5.65
N LEU A 163 1.58 -11.98 -6.67
CA LEU A 163 0.59 -10.89 -6.63
C LEU A 163 -0.82 -11.47 -6.67
N TYR A 164 -1.63 -11.08 -5.70
CA TYR A 164 -3.07 -11.32 -5.72
C TYR A 164 -3.79 -10.00 -5.98
N VAL A 165 -4.65 -9.97 -6.98
CA VAL A 165 -5.32 -8.73 -7.39
C VAL A 165 -6.79 -8.96 -7.69
N ALA A 166 -7.62 -8.03 -7.26
CA ALA A 166 -9.02 -7.95 -7.65
C ALA A 166 -9.37 -6.51 -8.07
N ASN A 167 -10.32 -6.40 -9.00
CA ASN A 167 -10.86 -5.12 -9.45
C ASN A 167 -12.35 -5.05 -9.15
N GLY A 168 -12.84 -3.87 -8.87
CA GLY A 168 -14.25 -3.58 -8.75
C GLY A 168 -15.02 -3.92 -10.03
N ARG A 169 -16.32 -4.15 -9.88
CA ARG A 169 -17.22 -4.55 -10.97
C ARG A 169 -17.40 -3.43 -11.99
N ALA A 170 -17.23 -3.73 -13.27
CA ALA A 170 -17.67 -2.86 -14.33
C ALA A 170 -19.22 -2.78 -14.42
N SER A 171 -19.75 -1.72 -15.03
CA SER A 171 -21.20 -1.45 -15.09
C SER A 171 -22.00 -2.55 -15.78
N ASN A 172 -21.38 -3.30 -16.68
CA ASN A 172 -21.98 -4.37 -17.47
C ASN A 172 -21.78 -5.78 -16.90
N GLU A 173 -21.12 -5.92 -15.75
CA GLU A 173 -20.89 -7.19 -15.07
C GLU A 173 -21.94 -7.49 -14.01
N GLN A 174 -22.02 -8.76 -13.60
CA GLN A 174 -22.82 -9.21 -12.48
C GLN A 174 -21.92 -9.48 -11.24
N GLY A 175 -22.55 -9.64 -10.07
CA GLY A 175 -21.87 -9.97 -8.83
C GLY A 175 -21.52 -8.76 -7.96
N PRO A 176 -20.66 -8.94 -6.93
CA PRO A 176 -20.28 -7.90 -5.99
C PRO A 176 -19.68 -6.67 -6.68
N LYS A 177 -19.96 -5.48 -6.14
CA LYS A 177 -19.47 -4.21 -6.71
C LYS A 177 -18.02 -3.94 -6.33
N ALA A 178 -17.70 -4.09 -5.04
CA ALA A 178 -16.38 -3.75 -4.51
C ALA A 178 -15.35 -4.85 -4.79
N ALA A 179 -14.10 -4.46 -5.06
CA ALA A 179 -13.03 -5.39 -5.38
C ALA A 179 -12.73 -6.36 -4.24
N TYR A 180 -12.79 -5.91 -2.98
CA TYR A 180 -12.54 -6.76 -1.82
C TYR A 180 -13.57 -7.89 -1.61
N ASP A 181 -14.74 -7.81 -2.24
CA ASP A 181 -15.78 -8.87 -2.22
C ASP A 181 -15.71 -9.81 -3.44
N ARG A 182 -14.74 -9.60 -4.34
CA ARG A 182 -14.61 -10.35 -5.59
C ARG A 182 -13.50 -11.39 -5.51
N GLN A 183 -13.47 -12.27 -6.48
CA GLN A 183 -12.40 -13.25 -6.64
C GLN A 183 -11.08 -12.55 -6.98
N PHE A 184 -10.03 -12.92 -6.26
CA PHE A 184 -8.66 -12.48 -6.54
C PHE A 184 -8.03 -13.39 -7.60
N ILE A 185 -7.34 -12.76 -8.53
CA ILE A 185 -6.47 -13.44 -9.50
C ILE A 185 -5.08 -13.54 -8.86
N LYS A 186 -4.53 -14.76 -8.87
CA LYS A 186 -3.16 -15.03 -8.44
C LYS A 186 -2.22 -14.95 -9.64
N LEU A 187 -1.21 -14.12 -9.59
CA LEU A 187 -0.17 -13.98 -10.60
C LEU A 187 1.18 -14.39 -10.00
N ASP A 188 1.86 -15.34 -10.62
CA ASP A 188 3.24 -15.69 -10.30
C ASP A 188 4.17 -14.72 -11.04
N MET A 189 4.72 -13.76 -10.32
CA MET A 189 5.54 -12.71 -10.90
C MET A 189 6.92 -13.22 -11.33
N ASN A 190 7.41 -14.34 -10.81
CA ASN A 190 8.62 -14.95 -11.33
C ASN A 190 8.44 -15.38 -12.79
N VAL A 191 7.28 -15.94 -13.11
CA VAL A 191 6.92 -16.32 -14.50
C VAL A 191 6.76 -15.08 -15.36
N GLU A 192 6.08 -14.05 -14.86
CA GLU A 192 5.84 -12.83 -15.65
C GLU A 192 7.16 -12.07 -15.93
N TYR A 193 8.04 -11.94 -14.96
CA TYR A 193 9.35 -11.30 -15.17
C TYR A 193 10.24 -12.08 -16.14
N ALA A 194 10.20 -13.42 -16.09
CA ALA A 194 10.98 -14.25 -17.03
C ALA A 194 10.53 -14.08 -18.50
N ARG A 195 9.26 -13.74 -18.74
CA ARG A 195 8.72 -13.49 -20.09
C ARG A 195 9.24 -12.20 -20.73
N ILE A 196 9.68 -11.24 -19.92
CA ILE A 196 10.07 -9.90 -20.37
C ILE A 196 11.58 -9.79 -20.61
N GLN A 197 12.36 -10.77 -20.14
CA GLN A 197 13.80 -10.79 -20.41
C GLN A 197 14.03 -11.19 -21.88
N PRO A 198 14.76 -10.35 -22.65
CA PRO A 198 15.08 -10.64 -24.05
C PRO A 198 16.02 -11.83 -24.21
#